data_cf48c5d9988d6295c4d8512776f3f300
#
_entry.id   cf48c5d9988d6295c4d8512776f3f300
#
_cell.length_a   1.000
_cell.length_b   1.000
_cell.length_c   1.000
_cell.angle_alpha   90.00
_cell.angle_beta   90.00
_cell.angle_gamma   90.00
#
_symmetry.space_group_name_H-M   'P 1'
#
loop_
_entity.id
_entity.type
_entity.pdbx_description
1 polymer ?
#
loop_
_entity_poly.entity_id
_entity_poly.type
_entity_poly.pdbx_seq_one_letter_code
_entity_poly.pdbx_strand_id
1 'polypeptide(L)'
;MSSISNSGITRRRVLCVLAAAPLAGLAHSAAGDPTDGLTRWGSGEFRRFGFLIYQATLWAGDQGPLQPPLALKLTYQRNIAGRDIAAASVKEMRQLGMADEQRLERWGEEMDRIFPDVRPGDHLLGLQRADGARFFFNGSPLGAVDDVAFARAFFAIWLDVRTSAPELRNALLKRSTG
;
A
#
# COMPACT_ATOMS: atom_id res chain seq x y z
N MET A 1 -77.22 -51.20 -12.14
CA MET A 1 -77.46 -50.11 -13.11
C MET A 1 -76.48 -49.00 -12.76
N SER A 2 -75.58 -48.80 -13.71
CA SER A 2 -75.15 -47.51 -14.08
C SER A 2 -73.71 -47.17 -13.84
N SER A 3 -73.14 -47.18 -14.84
CA SER A 3 -72.15 -46.33 -15.57
C SER A 3 -70.99 -45.76 -14.82
N ILE A 4 -69.89 -46.32 -15.15
CA ILE A 4 -68.55 -45.87 -14.85
C ILE A 4 -68.17 -44.83 -15.94
N SER A 5 -67.81 -43.63 -15.52
CA SER A 5 -67.21 -42.63 -16.44
C SER A 5 -65.75 -42.44 -16.08
N ASN A 6 -64.95 -42.78 -17.03
CA ASN A 6 -63.49 -42.71 -17.01
C ASN A 6 -63.06 -41.31 -17.43
N SER A 7 -62.38 -40.58 -16.54
CA SER A 7 -61.82 -39.24 -16.88
C SER A 7 -60.31 -39.32 -16.90
N GLY A 8 -59.78 -39.15 -18.08
CA GLY A 8 -58.35 -39.24 -18.40
C GLY A 8 -57.51 -38.16 -17.69
N ILE A 9 -56.43 -38.62 -17.12
CA ILE A 9 -55.41 -37.78 -16.49
C ILE A 9 -54.44 -37.27 -17.55
N THR A 10 -54.59 -36.00 -17.90
CA THR A 10 -53.66 -35.32 -18.82
C THR A 10 -52.37 -34.98 -18.07
N ARG A 11 -51.31 -35.68 -18.37
CA ARG A 11 -49.96 -35.37 -17.85
C ARG A 11 -49.46 -34.09 -18.49
N ARG A 12 -49.58 -32.97 -17.77
CA ARG A 12 -48.87 -31.74 -18.14
C ARG A 12 -47.40 -31.88 -17.76
N ARG A 13 -46.55 -32.01 -18.77
CA ARG A 13 -45.10 -31.90 -18.65
C ARG A 13 -44.77 -30.46 -18.31
N VAL A 14 -44.35 -30.20 -17.06
CA VAL A 14 -43.75 -28.94 -16.64
C VAL A 14 -42.31 -28.94 -17.12
N LEU A 15 -42.02 -28.14 -18.13
CA LEU A 15 -40.68 -27.90 -18.62
C LEU A 15 -40.04 -26.91 -17.66
N CYS A 16 -39.15 -27.39 -16.76
CA CYS A 16 -38.29 -26.52 -15.97
C CYS A 16 -37.20 -25.99 -16.89
N VAL A 17 -37.33 -24.74 -17.31
CA VAL A 17 -36.26 -24.00 -17.96
C VAL A 17 -35.31 -23.52 -16.85
N LEU A 18 -34.17 -24.21 -16.73
CA LEU A 18 -33.03 -23.75 -15.91
C LEU A 18 -32.39 -22.56 -16.65
N ALA A 19 -32.73 -21.36 -16.22
CA ALA A 19 -32.01 -20.15 -16.62
C ALA A 19 -30.63 -20.16 -15.95
N ALA A 20 -29.61 -20.54 -16.72
CA ALA A 20 -28.22 -20.34 -16.31
C ALA A 20 -27.91 -18.85 -16.34
N ALA A 21 -27.87 -18.21 -15.18
CA ALA A 21 -27.33 -16.86 -15.04
C ALA A 21 -25.81 -16.91 -15.28
N PRO A 22 -25.26 -16.06 -16.18
CA PRO A 22 -23.81 -15.96 -16.31
C PRO A 22 -23.26 -15.36 -15.01
N LEU A 23 -22.38 -16.08 -14.30
CA LEU A 23 -21.50 -15.48 -13.31
C LEU A 23 -20.63 -14.46 -14.08
N ALA A 24 -21.00 -13.20 -14.00
CA ALA A 24 -20.11 -12.11 -14.35
C ALA A 24 -18.94 -12.17 -13.37
N GLY A 25 -17.87 -12.85 -13.77
CA GLY A 25 -16.60 -12.82 -13.08
C GLY A 25 -16.19 -11.34 -12.93
N LEU A 26 -16.14 -10.85 -11.68
CA LEU A 26 -15.48 -9.59 -11.37
C LEU A 26 -14.03 -9.75 -11.83
N ALA A 27 -13.74 -9.23 -13.02
CA ALA A 27 -12.37 -9.06 -13.46
C ALA A 27 -11.71 -8.12 -12.44
N HIS A 28 -10.98 -8.69 -11.47
CA HIS A 28 -9.98 -7.96 -10.75
C HIS A 28 -8.99 -7.50 -11.83
N SER A 29 -9.07 -6.24 -12.21
CA SER A 29 -7.97 -5.57 -12.91
C SER A 29 -6.76 -5.78 -12.01
N ALA A 30 -5.85 -6.64 -12.42
CA ALA A 30 -4.54 -6.73 -11.80
C ALA A 30 -3.92 -5.34 -11.97
N ALA A 31 -4.00 -4.52 -10.92
CA ALA A 31 -3.22 -3.31 -10.86
C ALA A 31 -1.77 -3.78 -11.06
N GLY A 32 -1.08 -3.25 -12.08
CA GLY A 32 0.32 -3.58 -12.35
C GLY A 32 1.15 -3.37 -11.09
N ASP A 33 2.28 -4.02 -10.99
CA ASP A 33 3.18 -3.86 -9.84
C ASP A 33 3.50 -2.36 -9.66
N PRO A 34 3.26 -1.77 -8.47
CA PRO A 34 3.55 -0.35 -8.25
C PRO A 34 5.01 0.04 -8.50
N THR A 35 5.91 -0.94 -8.58
CA THR A 35 7.34 -0.74 -8.87
C THR A 35 7.70 -0.94 -10.34
N ASP A 36 6.71 -1.19 -11.21
CA ASP A 36 6.95 -1.34 -12.65
C ASP A 36 7.66 -0.11 -13.23
N GLY A 37 8.71 -0.33 -14.00
CA GLY A 37 9.56 0.72 -14.55
C GLY A 37 10.57 1.31 -13.57
N LEU A 38 10.66 0.79 -12.32
CA LEU A 38 11.68 1.16 -11.35
C LEU A 38 12.69 0.03 -11.17
N THR A 39 13.95 0.41 -10.97
CA THR A 39 15.02 -0.54 -10.64
C THR A 39 15.15 -0.65 -9.12
N ARG A 40 15.25 -1.90 -8.59
CA ARG A 40 15.57 -2.12 -7.18
C ARG A 40 16.95 -1.51 -6.89
N TRP A 41 16.99 -0.61 -5.90
CA TRP A 41 18.20 0.14 -5.59
C TRP A 41 18.96 -0.42 -4.41
N GLY A 42 18.39 -0.35 -3.21
CA GLY A 42 19.02 -0.83 -1.98
C GLY A 42 18.01 -1.32 -0.96
N SER A 43 18.52 -1.94 0.11
CA SER A 43 17.67 -2.40 1.21
C SER A 43 18.43 -2.41 2.52
N GLY A 44 17.70 -2.28 3.65
CA GLY A 44 18.25 -2.31 4.98
C GLY A 44 17.20 -2.57 6.03
N GLU A 45 17.63 -2.64 7.28
CA GLU A 45 16.78 -2.91 8.44
C GLU A 45 16.68 -1.67 9.33
N PHE A 46 15.48 -1.43 9.85
CA PHE A 46 15.28 -0.48 10.93
C PHE A 46 15.11 -1.21 12.25
N ARG A 47 16.00 -0.90 13.19
CA ARG A 47 15.97 -1.43 14.54
C ARG A 47 15.77 -0.32 15.56
N ARG A 48 14.99 -0.59 16.61
CA ARG A 48 14.80 0.32 17.72
C ARG A 48 14.94 -0.47 19.02
N PHE A 49 15.81 0.01 19.91
CA PHE A 49 16.14 -0.71 21.17
C PHE A 49 16.53 -2.18 20.94
N GLY A 50 17.30 -2.46 19.88
CA GLY A 50 17.72 -3.82 19.51
C GLY A 50 16.67 -4.65 18.76
N PHE A 51 15.40 -4.23 18.73
CA PHE A 51 14.34 -4.96 18.04
C PHE A 51 14.23 -4.56 16.58
N LEU A 52 14.13 -5.55 15.70
CA LEU A 52 13.80 -5.32 14.31
C LEU A 52 12.35 -4.86 14.20
N ILE A 53 12.14 -3.68 13.63
CA ILE A 53 10.82 -3.09 13.44
C ILE A 53 10.32 -3.38 12.02
N TYR A 54 11.15 -3.10 11.00
CA TYR A 54 10.85 -3.42 9.61
C TYR A 54 12.14 -3.57 8.78
N GLN A 55 12.00 -4.22 7.66
CA GLN A 55 12.95 -4.20 6.56
C GLN A 55 12.46 -3.21 5.50
N ALA A 56 13.35 -2.37 5.00
CA ALA A 56 13.05 -1.40 3.97
C ALA A 56 13.74 -1.77 2.66
N THR A 57 13.04 -1.57 1.54
CA THR A 57 13.60 -1.73 0.19
C THR A 57 13.23 -0.51 -0.65
N LEU A 58 14.21 0.04 -1.35
CA LEU A 58 14.07 1.20 -2.22
C LEU A 58 14.17 0.77 -3.68
N TRP A 59 13.27 1.31 -4.50
CA TRP A 59 13.32 1.28 -5.96
C TRP A 59 13.40 2.71 -6.47
N ALA A 60 14.10 2.91 -7.58
CA ALA A 60 14.30 4.22 -8.17
C ALA A 60 14.19 4.17 -9.70
N GLY A 61 13.74 5.27 -10.28
CA GLY A 61 13.80 5.49 -11.71
C GLY A 61 15.20 5.90 -12.20
N ASP A 62 15.30 6.25 -13.46
CA ASP A 62 16.56 6.59 -14.14
C ASP A 62 17.29 7.79 -13.52
N GLN A 63 16.56 8.69 -12.85
CA GLN A 63 17.14 9.86 -12.19
C GLN A 63 17.81 9.51 -10.84
N GLY A 64 17.75 8.24 -10.44
CA GLY A 64 18.38 7.75 -9.21
C GLY A 64 17.49 7.87 -7.95
N PRO A 65 18.02 7.45 -6.79
CA PRO A 65 17.24 7.16 -5.59
C PRO A 65 16.81 8.41 -4.80
N LEU A 66 17.17 9.61 -5.24
CA LEU A 66 16.81 10.87 -4.56
C LEU A 66 15.84 11.73 -5.39
N GLN A 67 15.39 11.22 -6.54
CA GLN A 67 14.46 11.91 -7.44
C GLN A 67 13.27 11.01 -7.79
N PRO A 68 12.04 11.56 -7.84
CA PRO A 68 10.90 10.79 -8.30
C PRO A 68 11.04 10.43 -9.81
N PRO A 69 10.46 9.30 -10.25
CA PRO A 69 9.70 8.37 -9.44
C PRO A 69 10.59 7.46 -8.59
N LEU A 70 10.17 7.21 -7.37
CA LEU A 70 10.80 6.22 -6.49
C LEU A 70 9.76 5.53 -5.60
N ALA A 71 10.05 4.31 -5.18
CA ALA A 71 9.19 3.54 -4.29
C ALA A 71 9.97 3.03 -3.09
N LEU A 72 9.35 3.08 -1.92
CA LEU A 72 9.88 2.55 -0.68
C LEU A 72 8.89 1.57 -0.06
N LYS A 73 9.30 0.32 0.12
CA LYS A 73 8.53 -0.73 0.77
C LYS A 73 9.08 -0.99 2.17
N LEU A 74 8.20 -0.98 3.16
CA LEU A 74 8.49 -1.36 4.54
C LEU A 74 7.78 -2.68 4.82
N THR A 75 8.54 -3.74 5.11
CA THR A 75 8.00 -5.04 5.55
C THR A 75 8.14 -5.14 7.06
N TYR A 76 7.01 -5.09 7.75
CA TYR A 76 6.97 -5.01 9.21
C TYR A 76 7.27 -6.34 9.88
N GLN A 77 7.88 -6.27 11.07
CA GLN A 77 8.21 -7.43 11.90
C GLN A 77 7.52 -7.36 13.28
N ARG A 78 6.62 -6.38 13.45
CA ARG A 78 5.89 -6.11 14.70
C ARG A 78 4.46 -5.71 14.40
N ASN A 79 3.58 -5.90 15.39
CA ASN A 79 2.25 -5.29 15.37
C ASN A 79 2.41 -3.81 15.68
N ILE A 80 1.92 -2.94 14.79
CA ILE A 80 1.95 -1.49 14.96
C ILE A 80 0.60 -0.95 14.48
N ALA A 81 -0.03 -0.11 15.28
CA ALA A 81 -1.26 0.55 14.86
C ALA A 81 -0.98 1.59 13.75
N GLY A 82 -1.86 1.71 12.76
CA GLY A 82 -1.72 2.67 11.66
C GLY A 82 -1.53 4.10 12.14
N ARG A 83 -2.28 4.52 13.17
CA ARG A 83 -2.12 5.82 13.83
C ARG A 83 -0.71 6.05 14.40
N ASP A 84 -0.06 4.99 14.89
CA ASP A 84 1.29 5.11 15.45
C ASP A 84 2.33 5.26 14.32
N ILE A 85 2.07 4.65 13.15
CA ILE A 85 2.88 4.85 11.93
C ILE A 85 2.73 6.30 11.47
N ALA A 86 1.51 6.83 11.41
CA ALA A 86 1.24 8.22 11.04
C ALA A 86 1.91 9.20 12.01
N ALA A 87 1.74 9.00 13.33
CA ALA A 87 2.32 9.85 14.35
C ALA A 87 3.87 9.84 14.32
N ALA A 88 4.48 8.66 14.10
CA ALA A 88 5.93 8.53 13.94
C ALA A 88 6.42 9.28 12.69
N SER A 89 5.68 9.19 11.58
CA SER A 89 6.01 9.91 10.33
C SER A 89 5.96 11.43 10.52
N VAL A 90 4.90 11.95 11.16
CA VAL A 90 4.80 13.39 11.49
C VAL A 90 5.95 13.84 12.38
N LYS A 91 6.31 13.04 13.39
CA LYS A 91 7.43 13.36 14.28
C LYS A 91 8.75 13.49 13.52
N GLU A 92 9.04 12.55 12.62
CA GLU A 92 10.27 12.59 11.81
C GLU A 92 10.26 13.79 10.84
N MET A 93 9.14 14.05 10.15
CA MET A 93 9.01 15.23 9.29
C MET A 93 9.21 16.55 10.07
N ARG A 94 8.69 16.62 11.31
CA ARG A 94 8.91 17.77 12.21
C ARG A 94 10.37 17.94 12.57
N GLN A 95 11.07 16.86 12.94
CA GLN A 95 12.49 16.89 13.29
C GLN A 95 13.36 17.33 12.10
N LEU A 96 12.97 16.97 10.90
CA LEU A 96 13.63 17.40 9.66
C LEU A 96 13.29 18.84 9.27
N GLY A 97 12.31 19.48 9.90
CA GLY A 97 11.88 20.85 9.57
C GLY A 97 11.20 20.94 8.21
N MET A 98 10.44 19.91 7.82
CA MET A 98 9.91 19.79 6.46
C MET A 98 8.67 20.65 6.20
N ALA A 99 7.96 21.09 7.25
CA ALA A 99 6.78 21.94 7.17
C ALA A 99 6.47 22.61 8.52
N ASP A 100 5.57 23.61 8.50
CA ASP A 100 4.97 24.19 9.71
C ASP A 100 4.00 23.22 10.39
N GLU A 101 3.65 23.50 11.65
CA GLU A 101 2.79 22.63 12.47
C GLU A 101 1.41 22.41 11.84
N GLN A 102 0.80 23.45 11.28
CA GLN A 102 -0.54 23.33 10.67
C GLN A 102 -0.53 22.37 9.48
N ARG A 103 0.54 22.35 8.69
CA ARG A 103 0.71 21.44 7.57
C ARG A 103 1.01 20.02 8.04
N LEU A 104 1.84 19.88 9.07
CA LEU A 104 2.15 18.59 9.68
C LEU A 104 0.90 17.94 10.29
N GLU A 105 0.02 18.70 10.93
CA GLU A 105 -1.26 18.21 11.45
C GLU A 105 -2.15 17.67 10.31
N ARG A 106 -2.35 18.45 9.24
CA ARG A 106 -3.13 17.98 8.07
C ARG A 106 -2.56 16.71 7.46
N TRP A 107 -1.25 16.63 7.29
CA TRP A 107 -0.60 15.42 6.77
C TRP A 107 -0.73 14.24 7.73
N GLY A 108 -0.70 14.48 9.04
CA GLY A 108 -0.96 13.46 10.05
C GLY A 108 -2.37 12.87 9.92
N GLU A 109 -3.39 13.74 9.77
CA GLU A 109 -4.77 13.30 9.55
C GLU A 109 -4.95 12.51 8.25
N GLU A 110 -4.27 12.91 7.16
CA GLU A 110 -4.30 12.16 5.90
C GLU A 110 -3.69 10.76 6.07
N MET A 111 -2.53 10.67 6.71
CA MET A 111 -1.87 9.38 6.98
C MET A 111 -2.68 8.49 7.91
N ASP A 112 -3.31 9.06 8.95
CA ASP A 112 -4.15 8.30 9.89
C ASP A 112 -5.38 7.69 9.21
N ARG A 113 -5.94 8.37 8.21
CA ARG A 113 -7.02 7.84 7.37
C ARG A 113 -6.57 6.74 6.41
N ILE A 114 -5.30 6.78 5.96
CA ILE A 114 -4.77 5.88 4.93
C ILE A 114 -4.14 4.63 5.55
N PHE A 115 -3.35 4.77 6.62
CA PHE A 115 -2.51 3.69 7.10
C PHE A 115 -3.26 2.70 7.99
N PRO A 116 -3.29 1.40 7.62
CA PRO A 116 -3.88 0.36 8.43
C PRO A 116 -2.95 -0.08 9.56
N ASP A 117 -3.51 -0.79 10.53
CA ASP A 117 -2.73 -1.58 11.45
C ASP A 117 -1.94 -2.65 10.69
N VAL A 118 -0.69 -2.85 11.09
CA VAL A 118 0.19 -3.83 10.47
C VAL A 118 0.61 -4.92 11.45
N ARG A 119 0.93 -6.10 10.92
CA ARG A 119 1.41 -7.28 11.63
C ARG A 119 2.74 -7.75 11.03
N PRO A 120 3.47 -8.65 11.71
CA PRO A 120 4.66 -9.27 11.11
C PRO A 120 4.34 -9.90 9.74
N GLY A 121 5.15 -9.54 8.73
CA GLY A 121 4.96 -9.96 7.34
C GLY A 121 4.16 -8.99 6.46
N ASP A 122 3.34 -8.12 7.03
CA ASP A 122 2.65 -7.08 6.27
C ASP A 122 3.64 -6.06 5.71
N HIS A 123 3.29 -5.50 4.56
CA HIS A 123 4.11 -4.45 3.96
C HIS A 123 3.28 -3.26 3.47
N LEU A 124 3.79 -2.07 3.75
CA LEU A 124 3.37 -0.81 3.15
C LEU A 124 4.39 -0.41 2.09
N LEU A 125 3.89 -0.01 0.93
CA LEU A 125 4.70 0.58 -0.11
C LEU A 125 4.20 2.00 -0.37
N GLY A 126 5.11 2.97 -0.29
CA GLY A 126 4.91 4.33 -0.76
C GLY A 126 5.57 4.49 -2.12
N LEU A 127 4.85 5.07 -3.09
CA LEU A 127 5.34 5.45 -4.40
C LEU A 127 5.31 6.97 -4.53
N GLN A 128 6.47 7.59 -4.61
CA GLN A 128 6.61 9.02 -4.90
C GLN A 128 6.54 9.27 -6.40
N ARG A 129 5.67 10.18 -6.77
CA ARG A 129 5.52 10.66 -8.14
C ARG A 129 5.68 12.18 -8.20
N ALA A 130 5.64 12.74 -9.41
CA ALA A 130 5.76 14.18 -9.63
C ALA A 130 4.59 14.98 -9.01
N ASP A 131 3.43 14.34 -8.80
CA ASP A 131 2.18 14.94 -8.33
C ASP A 131 1.84 14.63 -6.86
N GLY A 132 2.64 13.80 -6.17
CA GLY A 132 2.37 13.42 -4.77
C GLY A 132 2.84 12.02 -4.43
N ALA A 133 2.14 11.37 -3.50
CA ALA A 133 2.43 10.01 -3.04
C ALA A 133 1.23 9.08 -3.20
N ARG A 134 1.48 7.82 -3.53
CA ARG A 134 0.50 6.73 -3.59
C ARG A 134 0.92 5.65 -2.61
N PHE A 135 -0.05 5.03 -1.94
CA PHE A 135 0.21 4.02 -0.92
C PHE A 135 -0.47 2.70 -1.24
N PHE A 136 0.21 1.61 -0.92
CA PHE A 136 -0.25 0.25 -1.15
C PHE A 136 -0.01 -0.59 0.09
N PHE A 137 -0.95 -1.48 0.40
CA PHE A 137 -0.85 -2.44 1.49
C PHE A 137 -0.96 -3.85 0.95
N ASN A 138 0.07 -4.66 1.18
CA ASN A 138 0.15 -6.04 0.68
C ASN A 138 -0.17 -6.14 -0.83
N GLY A 139 0.28 -5.14 -1.60
CA GLY A 139 0.06 -5.04 -3.05
C GLY A 139 -1.26 -4.40 -3.47
N SER A 140 -2.20 -4.17 -2.56
CA SER A 140 -3.48 -3.51 -2.86
C SER A 140 -3.40 -1.99 -2.65
N PRO A 141 -3.98 -1.18 -3.54
CA PRO A 141 -4.03 0.28 -3.35
C PRO A 141 -4.74 0.64 -2.04
N LEU A 142 -4.16 1.57 -1.28
CA LEU A 142 -4.73 2.12 -0.04
C LEU A 142 -5.31 3.51 -0.25
N GLY A 143 -4.54 4.40 -0.86
CA GLY A 143 -4.89 5.80 -1.01
C GLY A 143 -3.75 6.63 -1.57
N ALA A 144 -3.99 7.92 -1.66
CA ALA A 144 -3.07 8.89 -2.22
C ALA A 144 -3.10 10.19 -1.44
N VAL A 145 -1.98 10.91 -1.46
CA VAL A 145 -1.90 12.31 -1.03
C VAL A 145 -1.34 13.10 -2.21
N ASP A 146 -2.21 13.89 -2.85
CA ASP A 146 -1.89 14.70 -4.03
C ASP A 146 -1.27 16.04 -3.58
N ASP A 147 -0.13 15.94 -2.90
CA ASP A 147 0.68 17.06 -2.42
C ASP A 147 2.17 16.72 -2.61
N VAL A 148 2.82 17.45 -3.51
CA VAL A 148 4.25 17.29 -3.81
C VAL A 148 5.13 17.57 -2.59
N ALA A 149 4.72 18.55 -1.74
CA ALA A 149 5.46 18.88 -0.54
C ALA A 149 5.35 17.76 0.51
N PHE A 150 4.14 17.16 0.65
CA PHE A 150 3.95 15.97 1.46
C PHE A 150 4.85 14.82 0.99
N ALA A 151 4.79 14.49 -0.31
CA ALA A 151 5.57 13.38 -0.85
C ALA A 151 7.06 13.57 -0.58
N ARG A 152 7.59 14.78 -0.82
CA ARG A 152 8.98 15.12 -0.52
C ARG A 152 9.31 14.96 0.96
N ALA A 153 8.45 15.46 1.85
CA ALA A 153 8.63 15.38 3.30
C ALA A 153 8.58 13.93 3.81
N PHE A 154 7.63 13.14 3.29
CA PHE A 154 7.45 11.75 3.68
C PHE A 154 8.67 10.89 3.32
N PHE A 155 9.14 10.97 2.09
CA PHE A 155 10.31 10.18 1.68
C PHE A 155 11.62 10.68 2.30
N ALA A 156 11.70 11.96 2.67
CA ALA A 156 12.84 12.52 3.41
C ALA A 156 13.07 11.83 4.76
N ILE A 157 12.04 11.25 5.40
CA ILE A 157 12.17 10.46 6.63
C ILE A 157 13.31 9.44 6.53
N TRP A 158 13.47 8.80 5.36
CA TRP A 158 14.52 7.80 5.13
C TRP A 158 15.69 8.30 4.29
N LEU A 159 15.49 9.33 3.46
CA LEU A 159 16.45 9.71 2.41
C LEU A 159 17.21 11.01 2.71
N ASP A 160 16.71 11.88 3.60
CA ASP A 160 17.42 13.11 3.99
C ASP A 160 18.70 12.77 4.78
N VAL A 161 19.73 13.57 4.59
CA VAL A 161 21.01 13.41 5.31
C VAL A 161 20.88 13.55 6.83
N ARG A 162 19.83 14.25 7.30
CA ARG A 162 19.53 14.50 8.70
C ARG A 162 18.57 13.47 9.31
N THR A 163 18.23 12.40 8.57
CA THR A 163 17.34 11.35 9.10
C THR A 163 17.82 10.81 10.45
N SER A 164 16.89 10.42 11.30
CA SER A 164 17.17 9.74 12.57
C SER A 164 17.71 8.31 12.40
N ALA A 165 17.72 7.77 11.16
CA ALA A 165 18.17 6.44 10.82
C ALA A 165 19.29 6.44 9.75
N PRO A 166 20.48 7.02 10.02
CA PRO A 166 21.52 7.20 9.02
C PRO A 166 22.07 5.88 8.48
N GLU A 167 22.13 4.83 9.28
CA GLU A 167 22.57 3.50 8.86
C GLU A 167 21.60 2.89 7.84
N LEU A 168 20.29 3.00 8.08
CA LEU A 168 19.28 2.55 7.14
C LEU A 168 19.35 3.36 5.84
N ARG A 169 19.49 4.69 5.93
CA ARG A 169 19.68 5.55 4.76
C ARG A 169 20.85 5.09 3.91
N ASN A 170 22.00 4.84 4.54
CA ASN A 170 23.21 4.40 3.84
C ASN A 170 22.98 3.05 3.13
N ALA A 171 22.26 2.12 3.78
CA ALA A 171 21.92 0.83 3.19
C ALA A 171 20.95 0.98 2.01
N LEU A 172 19.96 1.87 2.10
CA LEU A 172 19.00 2.15 1.03
C LEU A 172 19.66 2.80 -0.20
N LEU A 173 20.62 3.69 0.01
CA LEU A 173 21.31 4.41 -1.07
C LEU A 173 22.48 3.62 -1.68
N LYS A 174 22.91 2.55 -1.04
CA LYS A 174 23.93 1.65 -1.58
C LYS A 174 23.29 0.75 -2.63
N ARG A 175 23.67 0.95 -3.90
CA ARG A 175 23.18 0.10 -5.01
C ARG A 175 23.53 -1.36 -4.75
N SER A 176 22.51 -2.21 -4.71
CA SER A 176 22.71 -3.66 -4.66
C SER A 176 23.31 -4.08 -6.00
N THR A 177 24.56 -4.51 -6.00
CA THR A 177 25.12 -5.26 -7.13
C THR A 177 24.44 -6.62 -7.14
N GLY A 178 23.52 -6.82 -8.10
CA GLY A 178 22.90 -8.12 -8.34
C GLY A 178 23.87 -9.11 -8.93
#